data_f84dadf05dec02379d7b143c5c1ff0fe
#
_entry.id   f84dadf05dec02379d7b143c5c1ff0fe
#
_cell.length_a   1.000
_cell.length_b   1.000
_cell.length_c   1.000
_cell.angle_alpha   90.00
_cell.angle_beta   90.00
_cell.angle_gamma   90.00
#
_symmetry.space_group_name_H-M   'P 1'
#
loop_
_entity.id
_entity.type
_entity.pdbx_description
1 polymer ?
#
loop_
_entity_poly.entity_id
_entity_poly.type
_entity_poly.pdbx_seq_one_letter_code
_entity_poly.pdbx_strand_id
1 'polypeptide(L)'
;MSDELTNHLHAMSSLEIVELMNEQDSTIAEVVQGALPEIARAVDLISKKINLGGRLFYLGAGTSGRLGVMDAAECVPTFGTEPESVQGIIAGGSEAAEQAKEDAEDYFEDGEEILKTKNLTPDDVVVGLAASGETPFVIGSISYANSVGSNTVGIACTVPSNLLEKVDIPIGLPVGPEVLEGSTRLKAGTAQKMVLNMLSTASMVQLGKVYQNLMVDVKPKNRKLLNRAKNIVMKLTDVGEAEAKKYLKDSGNDVKVAIVMARKQLDQETARNFLNHHHGYLSLIHISEPTRQATI
;
A
#
# COMPACT_ATOMS: atom_id res chain seq x y z
N MET A 1 -14.62 -0.23 -30.72
CA MET A 1 -15.85 0.53 -30.35
C MET A 1 -15.57 1.81 -29.54
N SER A 2 -14.38 1.98 -28.92
CA SER A 2 -14.07 3.20 -28.14
C SER A 2 -13.67 4.42 -28.98
N ASP A 3 -13.04 4.23 -30.14
CA ASP A 3 -12.48 5.33 -30.91
C ASP A 3 -13.54 6.26 -31.56
N GLU A 4 -14.70 5.73 -31.94
CA GLU A 4 -15.75 6.55 -32.55
C GLU A 4 -16.46 7.49 -31.56
N LEU A 5 -16.69 7.03 -30.31
CA LEU A 5 -17.35 7.83 -29.28
C LEU A 5 -16.46 8.97 -28.76
N THR A 6 -15.15 8.74 -28.64
CA THR A 6 -14.21 9.74 -28.12
C THR A 6 -13.79 10.78 -29.14
N ASN A 7 -13.91 10.50 -30.44
CA ASN A 7 -13.59 11.45 -31.53
C ASN A 7 -14.45 12.72 -31.51
N HIS A 8 -15.60 12.71 -30.85
CA HIS A 8 -16.52 13.85 -30.73
C HIS A 8 -16.49 14.54 -29.36
N LEU A 9 -15.53 14.20 -28.50
CA LEU A 9 -15.41 14.72 -27.14
C LEU A 9 -15.49 16.27 -27.09
N HIS A 10 -14.88 16.95 -28.04
CA HIS A 10 -14.84 18.39 -28.12
C HIS A 10 -16.20 19.05 -28.43
N ALA A 11 -17.18 18.27 -28.89
CA ALA A 11 -18.53 18.73 -29.22
C ALA A 11 -19.58 18.38 -28.17
N MET A 12 -19.18 17.60 -27.15
CA MET A 12 -20.06 17.15 -26.08
C MET A 12 -20.30 18.23 -25.03
N SER A 13 -21.46 18.22 -24.41
CA SER A 13 -21.74 18.99 -23.22
C SER A 13 -20.95 18.43 -22.00
N SER A 14 -20.82 19.25 -20.96
CA SER A 14 -20.13 18.80 -19.73
C SER A 14 -20.76 17.53 -19.14
N LEU A 15 -22.08 17.37 -19.20
CA LEU A 15 -22.78 16.17 -18.71
C LEU A 15 -22.39 14.94 -19.53
N GLU A 16 -22.47 15.02 -20.85
CA GLU A 16 -22.10 13.91 -21.75
C GLU A 16 -20.64 13.48 -21.56
N ILE A 17 -19.71 14.45 -21.36
CA ILE A 17 -18.31 14.12 -21.08
C ILE A 17 -18.15 13.34 -19.78
N VAL A 18 -18.76 13.80 -18.67
CA VAL A 18 -18.59 13.12 -17.37
C VAL A 18 -19.35 11.80 -17.33
N GLU A 19 -20.46 11.63 -18.01
CA GLU A 19 -21.17 10.38 -18.19
C GLU A 19 -20.30 9.37 -18.95
N LEU A 20 -19.69 9.77 -20.06
CA LEU A 20 -18.77 8.92 -20.83
C LEU A 20 -17.56 8.50 -19.97
N MET A 21 -16.96 9.43 -19.24
CA MET A 21 -15.85 9.11 -18.32
C MET A 21 -16.27 8.11 -17.25
N ASN A 22 -17.42 8.32 -16.62
CA ASN A 22 -17.94 7.43 -15.58
C ASN A 22 -18.25 6.02 -16.11
N GLU A 23 -18.83 5.93 -17.32
CA GLU A 23 -19.06 4.65 -17.99
C GLU A 23 -17.77 3.90 -18.23
N GLN A 24 -16.73 4.57 -18.74
CA GLN A 24 -15.41 3.97 -18.95
C GLN A 24 -14.74 3.54 -17.62
N ASP A 25 -14.82 4.37 -16.59
CA ASP A 25 -14.25 4.07 -15.28
C ASP A 25 -14.97 2.91 -14.58
N SER A 26 -16.25 2.67 -14.87
CA SER A 26 -17.03 1.59 -14.26
C SER A 26 -16.47 0.19 -14.55
N THR A 27 -15.70 0.03 -15.61
CA THR A 27 -15.07 -1.23 -16.03
C THR A 27 -13.81 -1.58 -15.22
N ILE A 28 -13.21 -0.61 -14.52
CA ILE A 28 -11.89 -0.76 -13.91
C ILE A 28 -11.88 -1.81 -12.80
N ALA A 29 -12.93 -1.89 -12.00
CA ALA A 29 -13.02 -2.89 -10.94
C ALA A 29 -12.99 -4.33 -11.49
N GLU A 30 -13.60 -4.57 -12.65
CA GLU A 30 -13.60 -5.87 -13.33
C GLU A 30 -12.21 -6.20 -13.89
N VAL A 31 -11.52 -5.22 -14.47
CA VAL A 31 -10.13 -5.38 -14.94
C VAL A 31 -9.23 -5.78 -13.77
N VAL A 32 -9.32 -5.08 -12.64
CA VAL A 32 -8.54 -5.40 -11.44
C VAL A 32 -8.92 -6.77 -10.86
N GLN A 33 -10.20 -7.16 -10.95
CA GLN A 33 -10.65 -8.50 -10.53
C GLN A 33 -9.92 -9.61 -11.29
N GLY A 34 -9.63 -9.42 -12.57
CA GLY A 34 -8.87 -10.37 -13.38
C GLY A 34 -7.42 -10.59 -12.90
N ALA A 35 -6.85 -9.64 -12.17
CA ALA A 35 -5.47 -9.69 -11.67
C ALA A 35 -5.37 -10.07 -10.17
N LEU A 36 -6.46 -10.40 -9.49
CA LEU A 36 -6.45 -10.70 -8.05
C LEU A 36 -5.51 -11.83 -7.64
N PRO A 37 -5.33 -12.92 -8.40
CA PRO A 37 -4.37 -13.97 -8.04
C PRO A 37 -2.93 -13.44 -7.95
N GLU A 38 -2.48 -12.64 -8.93
CA GLU A 38 -1.14 -12.05 -8.95
C GLU A 38 -0.98 -11.00 -7.84
N ILE A 39 -2.01 -10.21 -7.59
CA ILE A 39 -2.05 -9.25 -6.47
C ILE A 39 -1.91 -9.98 -5.14
N ALA A 40 -2.62 -11.09 -4.94
CA ALA A 40 -2.52 -11.90 -3.71
C ALA A 40 -1.11 -12.48 -3.54
N ARG A 41 -0.49 -13.01 -4.60
CA ARG A 41 0.91 -13.49 -4.58
C ARG A 41 1.88 -12.36 -4.19
N ALA A 42 1.68 -11.16 -4.72
CA ALA A 42 2.51 -10.00 -4.38
C ALA A 42 2.31 -9.59 -2.90
N VAL A 43 1.09 -9.61 -2.38
CA VAL A 43 0.79 -9.38 -0.95
C VAL A 43 1.52 -10.38 -0.05
N ASP A 44 1.46 -11.68 -0.37
CA ASP A 44 2.14 -12.72 0.41
C ASP A 44 3.67 -12.53 0.39
N LEU A 45 4.23 -12.18 -0.75
CA LEU A 45 5.65 -11.88 -0.90
C LEU A 45 6.05 -10.66 -0.07
N ILE A 46 5.34 -9.54 -0.22
CA ILE A 46 5.60 -8.27 0.49
C ILE A 46 5.52 -8.46 1.99
N SER A 47 4.45 -9.08 2.48
CA SER A 47 4.27 -9.31 3.92
C SER A 47 5.35 -10.21 4.50
N LYS A 48 5.74 -11.27 3.79
CA LYS A 48 6.86 -12.14 4.18
C LYS A 48 8.17 -11.39 4.28
N LYS A 49 8.51 -10.57 3.27
CA LYS A 49 9.77 -9.82 3.24
C LYS A 49 9.83 -8.73 4.31
N ILE A 50 8.77 -7.95 4.49
CA ILE A 50 8.68 -6.95 5.57
C ILE A 50 8.79 -7.61 6.95
N ASN A 51 8.17 -8.77 7.16
CA ASN A 51 8.27 -9.50 8.43
C ASN A 51 9.70 -9.99 8.74
N LEU A 52 10.53 -10.18 7.71
CA LEU A 52 11.95 -10.52 7.84
C LEU A 52 12.88 -9.30 7.95
N GLY A 53 12.32 -8.09 8.00
CA GLY A 53 13.08 -6.83 8.11
C GLY A 53 13.39 -6.17 6.77
N GLY A 54 12.90 -6.69 5.66
CA GLY A 54 12.98 -6.07 4.33
C GLY A 54 12.05 -4.89 4.16
N ARG A 55 12.16 -4.19 3.04
CA ARG A 55 11.43 -2.96 2.71
C ARG A 55 10.67 -3.13 1.41
N LEU A 56 9.64 -2.31 1.23
CA LEU A 56 8.87 -2.19 -0.01
C LEU A 56 9.21 -0.87 -0.71
N PHE A 57 9.56 -0.95 -1.99
CA PHE A 57 9.81 0.22 -2.84
C PHE A 57 8.81 0.26 -3.99
N TYR A 58 8.05 1.34 -4.10
CA TYR A 58 7.27 1.69 -5.28
C TYR A 58 8.09 2.62 -6.17
N LEU A 59 8.26 2.30 -7.44
CA LEU A 59 8.97 3.15 -8.41
C LEU A 59 8.09 3.41 -9.63
N GLY A 60 8.00 4.66 -10.02
CA GLY A 60 7.22 5.08 -11.19
C GLY A 60 7.59 6.48 -11.65
N ALA A 61 7.07 6.85 -12.80
CA ALA A 61 7.17 8.20 -13.34
C ALA A 61 5.78 8.87 -13.43
N GLY A 62 5.72 10.18 -13.53
CA GLY A 62 4.48 10.92 -13.71
C GLY A 62 3.39 10.52 -12.72
N THR A 63 2.20 10.21 -13.21
CA THR A 63 1.04 9.79 -12.40
C THR A 63 1.32 8.50 -11.62
N SER A 64 1.94 7.50 -12.26
CA SER A 64 2.26 6.22 -11.61
C SER A 64 3.19 6.41 -10.41
N GLY A 65 4.23 7.24 -10.55
CA GLY A 65 5.14 7.59 -9.47
C GLY A 65 4.44 8.34 -8.32
N ARG A 66 3.55 9.31 -8.65
CA ARG A 66 2.75 10.05 -7.64
C ARG A 66 1.85 9.13 -6.84
N LEU A 67 1.22 8.15 -7.48
CA LEU A 67 0.37 7.16 -6.81
C LEU A 67 1.19 6.29 -5.85
N GLY A 68 2.38 5.85 -6.25
CA GLY A 68 3.29 5.10 -5.39
C GLY A 68 3.75 5.91 -4.17
N VAL A 69 4.12 7.19 -4.37
CA VAL A 69 4.49 8.11 -3.28
C VAL A 69 3.32 8.33 -2.32
N MET A 70 2.12 8.55 -2.85
CA MET A 70 0.91 8.75 -2.05
C MET A 70 0.59 7.52 -1.19
N ASP A 71 0.57 6.33 -1.77
CA ASP A 71 0.26 5.10 -1.04
C ASP A 71 1.30 4.80 0.06
N ALA A 72 2.58 4.98 -0.25
CA ALA A 72 3.66 4.82 0.73
C ALA A 72 3.53 5.81 1.90
N ALA A 73 3.23 7.07 1.61
CA ALA A 73 3.07 8.12 2.63
C ALA A 73 1.92 7.81 3.60
N GLU A 74 0.82 7.21 3.12
CA GLU A 74 -0.33 6.86 3.94
C GLU A 74 -0.10 5.64 4.84
N CYS A 75 0.92 4.81 4.60
CA CYS A 75 1.25 3.67 5.46
C CYS A 75 1.67 4.09 6.87
N VAL A 76 2.40 5.20 7.00
CA VAL A 76 2.87 5.70 8.30
C VAL A 76 1.72 6.11 9.23
N PRO A 77 0.78 6.98 8.86
CA PRO A 77 -0.31 7.38 9.74
C PRO A 77 -1.35 6.28 9.94
N THR A 78 -1.53 5.37 8.97
CA THR A 78 -2.58 4.34 9.00
C THR A 78 -2.15 3.10 9.78
N PHE A 79 -0.93 2.63 9.54
CA PHE A 79 -0.43 1.36 10.06
C PHE A 79 0.75 1.51 11.02
N GLY A 80 1.18 2.75 11.30
CA GLY A 80 2.29 3.00 12.21
C GLY A 80 3.63 2.43 11.74
N THR A 81 3.81 2.24 10.43
CA THR A 81 5.08 1.79 9.86
C THR A 81 6.17 2.85 10.07
N GLU A 82 7.42 2.41 10.10
CA GLU A 82 8.52 3.35 9.94
C GLU A 82 8.54 3.86 8.49
N PRO A 83 8.96 5.13 8.25
CA PRO A 83 8.98 5.72 6.90
C PRO A 83 9.80 4.93 5.89
N GLU A 84 10.82 4.23 6.37
CA GLU A 84 11.73 3.43 5.55
C GLU A 84 11.13 2.10 5.11
N SER A 85 10.09 1.60 5.81
CA SER A 85 9.50 0.28 5.53
C SER A 85 8.76 0.23 4.20
N VAL A 86 8.08 1.33 3.82
CA VAL A 86 7.40 1.48 2.54
C VAL A 86 7.79 2.82 1.94
N GLN A 87 8.44 2.82 0.79
CA GLN A 87 8.96 4.01 0.16
C GLN A 87 8.41 4.17 -1.25
N GLY A 88 7.92 5.35 -1.58
CA GLY A 88 7.55 5.73 -2.94
C GLY A 88 8.65 6.58 -3.58
N ILE A 89 9.07 6.20 -4.76
CA ILE A 89 10.13 6.86 -5.53
C ILE A 89 9.56 7.27 -6.88
N ILE A 90 9.69 8.53 -7.22
CA ILE A 90 9.24 9.08 -8.50
C ILE A 90 10.43 9.56 -9.32
N ALA A 91 10.43 9.29 -10.63
CA ALA A 91 11.40 9.83 -11.56
C ALA A 91 11.45 11.37 -11.46
N GLY A 92 12.66 11.94 -11.43
CA GLY A 92 12.86 13.38 -11.23
C GLY A 92 12.82 13.84 -9.77
N GLY A 93 12.73 12.91 -8.79
CA GLY A 93 12.82 13.19 -7.35
C GLY A 93 11.55 13.80 -6.75
N SER A 94 11.63 14.24 -5.48
CA SER A 94 10.46 14.72 -4.72
C SER A 94 9.72 15.90 -5.36
N GLU A 95 10.39 16.77 -6.07
CA GLU A 95 9.77 17.90 -6.77
C GLU A 95 8.81 17.42 -7.89
N ALA A 96 9.09 16.27 -8.52
CA ALA A 96 8.24 15.68 -9.53
C ALA A 96 6.89 15.18 -9.00
N ALA A 97 6.74 15.08 -7.67
CA ALA A 97 5.44 14.82 -7.07
C ALA A 97 4.47 15.99 -7.23
N GLU A 98 4.98 17.24 -7.21
CA GLU A 98 4.19 18.47 -7.29
C GLU A 98 4.18 19.06 -8.70
N GLN A 99 5.30 18.95 -9.43
CA GLN A 99 5.47 19.54 -10.77
C GLN A 99 5.79 18.46 -11.80
N ALA A 100 5.24 18.58 -13.00
CA ALA A 100 5.55 17.66 -14.10
C ALA A 100 7.02 17.83 -14.54
N LYS A 101 7.79 16.73 -14.53
CA LYS A 101 9.14 16.61 -15.10
C LYS A 101 9.09 15.47 -16.11
N GLU A 102 8.67 15.80 -17.33
CA GLU A 102 8.32 14.80 -18.35
C GLU A 102 9.56 14.04 -18.87
N ASP A 103 10.70 14.70 -18.95
CA ASP A 103 11.97 14.12 -19.40
C ASP A 103 12.60 13.13 -18.38
N ALA A 104 12.21 13.20 -17.13
CA ALA A 104 12.82 12.36 -16.07
C ALA A 104 12.50 10.87 -16.20
N GLU A 105 11.49 10.49 -16.96
CA GLU A 105 11.12 9.08 -17.14
C GLU A 105 11.98 8.35 -18.17
N ASP A 106 12.72 9.10 -19.02
CA ASP A 106 13.49 8.56 -20.14
C ASP A 106 14.88 8.02 -19.74
N TYR A 107 15.33 8.29 -18.51
CA TYR A 107 16.65 7.89 -18.04
C TYR A 107 16.63 6.55 -17.32
N PHE A 108 17.10 5.51 -18.01
CA PHE A 108 17.21 4.15 -17.47
C PHE A 108 18.16 4.09 -16.26
N GLU A 109 19.30 4.74 -16.38
CA GLU A 109 20.37 4.74 -15.37
C GLU A 109 19.93 5.40 -14.06
N ASP A 110 19.03 6.38 -14.09
CA ASP A 110 18.51 7.04 -12.89
C ASP A 110 17.68 6.07 -12.04
N GLY A 111 16.96 5.16 -12.69
CA GLY A 111 16.21 4.10 -12.02
C GLY A 111 17.12 3.12 -11.25
N GLU A 112 18.26 2.79 -11.82
CA GLU A 112 19.29 1.98 -11.19
C GLU A 112 19.98 2.73 -10.05
N GLU A 113 20.43 3.97 -10.30
CA GLU A 113 21.18 4.77 -9.35
C GLU A 113 20.39 5.09 -8.07
N ILE A 114 19.10 5.42 -8.20
CA ILE A 114 18.28 5.70 -7.02
C ILE A 114 18.20 4.49 -6.07
N LEU A 115 18.09 3.27 -6.59
CA LEU A 115 18.06 2.06 -5.77
C LEU A 115 19.41 1.73 -5.15
N LYS A 116 20.53 2.07 -5.81
CA LYS A 116 21.88 1.99 -5.23
C LYS A 116 22.01 2.93 -4.02
N THR A 117 21.53 4.18 -4.13
CA THR A 117 21.54 5.14 -3.01
C THR A 117 20.71 4.67 -1.83
N LYS A 118 19.65 3.87 -2.08
CA LYS A 118 18.81 3.25 -1.06
C LYS A 118 19.42 1.98 -0.44
N ASN A 119 20.61 1.57 -0.89
CA ASN A 119 21.24 0.31 -0.47
C ASN A 119 20.26 -0.85 -0.54
N LEU A 120 19.71 -1.08 -1.75
CA LEU A 120 18.78 -2.19 -2.00
C LEU A 120 19.44 -3.53 -1.68
N THR A 121 18.68 -4.44 -1.06
CA THR A 121 19.14 -5.77 -0.66
C THR A 121 18.24 -6.88 -1.21
N PRO A 122 18.65 -8.15 -1.21
CA PRO A 122 17.79 -9.27 -1.61
C PRO A 122 16.54 -9.45 -0.72
N ASP A 123 16.52 -8.85 0.46
CA ASP A 123 15.38 -8.94 1.38
C ASP A 123 14.28 -7.92 1.06
N ASP A 124 14.57 -6.93 0.21
CA ASP A 124 13.62 -5.92 -0.21
C ASP A 124 12.71 -6.41 -1.35
N VAL A 125 11.60 -5.70 -1.57
CA VAL A 125 10.69 -5.90 -2.70
C VAL A 125 10.58 -4.60 -3.49
N VAL A 126 10.71 -4.69 -4.81
CA VAL A 126 10.60 -3.56 -5.73
C VAL A 126 9.36 -3.73 -6.60
N VAL A 127 8.46 -2.75 -6.56
CA VAL A 127 7.25 -2.68 -7.38
C VAL A 127 7.41 -1.57 -8.42
N GLY A 128 7.57 -1.96 -9.68
CA GLY A 128 7.62 -1.03 -10.81
C GLY A 128 6.23 -0.69 -11.32
N LEU A 129 5.97 0.60 -11.52
CA LEU A 129 4.68 1.16 -11.94
C LEU A 129 4.84 1.91 -13.27
N ALA A 130 4.32 1.36 -14.37
CA ALA A 130 4.32 2.00 -15.67
C ALA A 130 3.05 1.64 -16.43
N ALA A 131 2.20 2.60 -16.76
CA ALA A 131 0.97 2.33 -17.50
C ALA A 131 1.24 1.71 -18.87
N SER A 132 2.23 2.21 -19.59
CA SER A 132 2.72 1.63 -20.86
C SER A 132 3.47 0.30 -20.66
N GLY A 133 4.11 0.12 -19.50
CA GLY A 133 5.06 -0.96 -19.24
C GLY A 133 6.42 -0.79 -19.94
N GLU A 134 6.71 0.41 -20.50
CA GLU A 134 7.92 0.69 -21.28
C GLU A 134 8.81 1.79 -20.69
N THR A 135 8.40 2.45 -19.60
CA THR A 135 9.10 3.57 -18.98
C THR A 135 10.55 3.22 -18.63
N PRO A 136 11.58 3.85 -19.24
CA PRO A 136 12.99 3.49 -19.07
C PRO A 136 13.44 3.53 -17.61
N PHE A 137 13.09 4.58 -16.85
CA PHE A 137 13.37 4.69 -15.42
C PHE A 137 12.90 3.46 -14.62
N VAL A 138 11.68 2.98 -14.89
CA VAL A 138 11.10 1.81 -14.20
C VAL A 138 11.82 0.54 -14.62
N ILE A 139 12.10 0.38 -15.91
CA ILE A 139 12.82 -0.79 -16.44
C ILE A 139 14.24 -0.87 -15.85
N GLY A 140 14.94 0.27 -15.74
CA GLY A 140 16.26 0.36 -15.11
C GLY A 140 16.20 -0.05 -13.63
N SER A 141 15.22 0.44 -12.90
CA SER A 141 15.00 0.05 -11.51
C SER A 141 14.78 -1.46 -11.34
N ILE A 142 13.93 -2.08 -12.18
CA ILE A 142 13.67 -3.53 -12.16
C ILE A 142 14.92 -4.32 -12.55
N SER A 143 15.65 -3.88 -13.57
CA SER A 143 16.89 -4.53 -13.99
C SER A 143 17.92 -4.56 -12.87
N TYR A 144 18.10 -3.45 -12.16
CA TYR A 144 18.99 -3.39 -11.01
C TYR A 144 18.49 -4.27 -9.85
N ALA A 145 17.20 -4.22 -9.51
CA ALA A 145 16.61 -5.05 -8.47
C ALA A 145 16.86 -6.56 -8.74
N ASN A 146 16.64 -7.01 -9.97
CA ASN A 146 16.93 -8.37 -10.39
C ASN A 146 18.42 -8.72 -10.25
N SER A 147 19.33 -7.79 -10.60
CA SER A 147 20.78 -8.00 -10.47
C SER A 147 21.25 -8.14 -9.03
N VAL A 148 20.57 -7.48 -8.08
CA VAL A 148 20.81 -7.58 -6.64
C VAL A 148 20.19 -8.84 -6.05
N GLY A 149 19.21 -9.46 -6.74
CA GLY A 149 18.44 -10.60 -6.24
C GLY A 149 17.24 -10.20 -5.36
N SER A 150 16.82 -8.95 -5.42
CA SER A 150 15.54 -8.50 -4.84
C SER A 150 14.37 -9.06 -5.61
N ASN A 151 13.27 -9.34 -4.91
CA ASN A 151 12.04 -9.74 -5.60
C ASN A 151 11.37 -8.54 -6.28
N THR A 152 10.79 -8.79 -7.45
CA THR A 152 10.21 -7.76 -8.31
C THR A 152 8.75 -8.00 -8.65
N VAL A 153 7.97 -6.92 -8.64
CA VAL A 153 6.56 -6.89 -9.07
C VAL A 153 6.43 -5.80 -10.13
N GLY A 154 5.73 -6.06 -11.20
CA GLY A 154 5.44 -5.06 -12.25
C GLY A 154 3.95 -4.82 -12.38
N ILE A 155 3.54 -3.55 -12.44
CA ILE A 155 2.14 -3.14 -12.68
C ILE A 155 2.08 -2.33 -13.97
N ALA A 156 1.42 -2.89 -15.01
CA ALA A 156 1.26 -2.23 -16.29
C ALA A 156 -0.16 -2.35 -16.82
N CYS A 157 -0.59 -1.35 -17.60
CA CYS A 157 -1.92 -1.33 -18.23
C CYS A 157 -1.88 -1.77 -19.70
N THR A 158 -0.69 -1.82 -20.31
CA THR A 158 -0.45 -2.46 -21.61
C THR A 158 0.00 -3.90 -21.37
N VAL A 159 -0.66 -4.85 -22.02
CA VAL A 159 -0.42 -6.29 -21.89
C VAL A 159 -0.38 -6.93 -23.28
N PRO A 160 0.74 -7.60 -23.68
CA PRO A 160 2.01 -7.73 -22.97
C PRO A 160 2.83 -6.44 -22.94
N SER A 161 3.87 -6.38 -22.08
CA SER A 161 4.81 -5.25 -22.02
C SER A 161 6.15 -5.65 -21.44
N ASN A 162 7.20 -4.87 -21.74
CA ASN A 162 8.57 -5.11 -21.32
C ASN A 162 8.72 -5.23 -19.78
N LEU A 163 8.00 -4.38 -19.02
CA LEU A 163 7.97 -4.45 -17.56
C LEU A 163 7.45 -5.81 -17.07
N LEU A 164 6.31 -6.26 -17.61
CA LEU A 164 5.68 -7.52 -17.17
C LEU A 164 6.52 -8.76 -17.48
N GLU A 165 7.34 -8.71 -18.54
CA GLU A 165 8.24 -9.82 -18.92
C GLU A 165 9.49 -9.93 -18.03
N LYS A 166 9.84 -8.86 -17.29
CA LYS A 166 11.07 -8.76 -16.52
C LYS A 166 10.93 -8.97 -15.01
N VAL A 167 9.72 -9.16 -14.51
CA VAL A 167 9.44 -9.24 -13.08
C VAL A 167 9.04 -10.65 -12.63
N ASP A 168 9.22 -10.94 -11.33
CA ASP A 168 8.80 -12.21 -10.74
C ASP A 168 7.26 -12.34 -10.68
N ILE A 169 6.57 -11.22 -10.45
CA ILE A 169 5.11 -11.17 -10.37
C ILE A 169 4.58 -10.08 -11.30
N PRO A 170 4.09 -10.45 -12.50
CA PRO A 170 3.45 -9.50 -13.41
C PRO A 170 1.99 -9.26 -13.04
N ILE A 171 1.60 -8.00 -12.86
CA ILE A 171 0.21 -7.57 -12.65
C ILE A 171 -0.22 -6.75 -13.88
N GLY A 172 -0.85 -7.43 -14.83
CA GLY A 172 -1.38 -6.82 -16.06
C GLY A 172 -2.80 -6.31 -15.85
N LEU A 173 -3.07 -5.05 -16.22
CA LEU A 173 -4.34 -4.36 -16.05
C LEU A 173 -4.81 -3.79 -17.41
N PRO A 174 -5.34 -4.62 -18.32
CA PRO A 174 -5.71 -4.18 -19.67
C PRO A 174 -6.96 -3.27 -19.66
N VAL A 175 -6.79 -2.01 -19.26
CA VAL A 175 -7.86 -1.01 -19.11
C VAL A 175 -8.41 -0.50 -20.45
N GLY A 176 -7.76 -0.85 -21.57
CA GLY A 176 -8.12 -0.35 -22.90
C GLY A 176 -7.75 1.12 -23.10
N PRO A 177 -8.18 1.71 -24.24
CA PRO A 177 -7.91 3.12 -24.59
C PRO A 177 -8.50 4.08 -23.56
N GLU A 178 -7.81 5.18 -23.29
CA GLU A 178 -8.31 6.27 -22.45
C GLU A 178 -9.35 7.12 -23.17
N VAL A 179 -10.26 7.75 -22.43
CA VAL A 179 -11.24 8.70 -23.01
C VAL A 179 -10.53 9.88 -23.68
N LEU A 180 -9.45 10.36 -23.09
CA LEU A 180 -8.51 11.28 -23.72
C LEU A 180 -7.26 10.49 -24.10
N GLU A 181 -7.07 10.27 -25.39
CA GLU A 181 -5.99 9.42 -25.91
C GLU A 181 -4.62 9.78 -25.33
N GLY A 182 -3.89 8.77 -24.87
CA GLY A 182 -2.57 8.92 -24.26
C GLY A 182 -2.56 9.45 -22.82
N SER A 183 -3.69 9.87 -22.26
CA SER A 183 -3.75 10.43 -20.89
C SER A 183 -3.92 9.34 -19.82
N THR A 184 -2.86 8.59 -19.56
CA THR A 184 -2.84 7.43 -18.65
C THR A 184 -3.06 7.78 -17.16
N ARG A 185 -3.28 9.05 -16.84
CA ARG A 185 -3.70 9.48 -15.50
C ARG A 185 -5.16 9.14 -15.16
N LEU A 186 -5.96 8.70 -16.15
CA LEU A 186 -7.40 8.40 -16.02
C LEU A 186 -7.62 6.93 -15.62
N LYS A 187 -8.06 6.06 -16.54
CA LYS A 187 -8.34 4.63 -16.23
C LYS A 187 -7.12 3.89 -15.72
N ALA A 188 -5.98 4.06 -16.36
CA ALA A 188 -4.73 3.43 -15.95
C ALA A 188 -4.33 3.86 -14.54
N GLY A 189 -4.40 5.16 -14.23
CA GLY A 189 -4.15 5.69 -12.88
C GLY A 189 -5.11 5.12 -11.85
N THR A 190 -6.41 5.03 -12.18
CA THR A 190 -7.44 4.46 -11.30
C THR A 190 -7.15 2.98 -10.99
N ALA A 191 -6.84 2.18 -12.01
CA ALA A 191 -6.49 0.77 -11.85
C ALA A 191 -5.24 0.58 -10.99
N GLN A 192 -4.16 1.32 -11.25
CA GLN A 192 -2.94 1.29 -10.47
C GLN A 192 -3.18 1.68 -9.01
N LYS A 193 -3.96 2.73 -8.75
CA LYS A 193 -4.33 3.13 -7.39
C LYS A 193 -5.06 2.03 -6.63
N MET A 194 -5.99 1.34 -7.27
CA MET A 194 -6.70 0.21 -6.66
C MET A 194 -5.74 -0.91 -6.26
N VAL A 195 -4.83 -1.28 -7.14
CA VAL A 195 -3.83 -2.33 -6.88
C VAL A 195 -2.87 -1.91 -5.75
N LEU A 196 -2.32 -0.69 -5.77
CA LEU A 196 -1.45 -0.18 -4.71
C LEU A 196 -2.12 -0.25 -3.33
N ASN A 197 -3.38 0.21 -3.23
CA ASN A 197 -4.12 0.12 -1.97
C ASN A 197 -4.36 -1.34 -1.54
N MET A 198 -4.54 -2.29 -2.47
CA MET A 198 -4.64 -3.71 -2.15
C MET A 198 -3.30 -4.25 -1.64
N LEU A 199 -2.18 -3.94 -2.31
CA LEU A 199 -0.85 -4.37 -1.91
C LEU A 199 -0.50 -3.87 -0.51
N SER A 200 -0.61 -2.57 -0.25
CA SER A 200 -0.28 -1.99 1.05
C SER A 200 -1.23 -2.47 2.15
N THR A 201 -2.54 -2.34 1.94
CA THR A 201 -3.52 -2.68 2.98
C THR A 201 -3.50 -4.15 3.33
N ALA A 202 -3.53 -5.05 2.33
CA ALA A 202 -3.56 -6.48 2.60
C ALA A 202 -2.25 -6.96 3.24
N SER A 203 -1.08 -6.44 2.80
CA SER A 203 0.19 -6.74 3.45
C SER A 203 0.21 -6.30 4.91
N MET A 204 -0.30 -5.11 5.24
CA MET A 204 -0.39 -4.63 6.61
C MET A 204 -1.39 -5.41 7.46
N VAL A 205 -2.47 -5.95 6.87
CA VAL A 205 -3.38 -6.90 7.54
C VAL A 205 -2.63 -8.19 7.87
N GLN A 206 -1.89 -8.76 6.92
CA GLN A 206 -1.07 -9.96 7.12
C GLN A 206 0.02 -9.76 8.19
N LEU A 207 0.54 -8.54 8.34
CA LEU A 207 1.52 -8.16 9.37
C LEU A 207 0.89 -7.85 10.75
N GLY A 208 -0.41 -8.12 10.92
CA GLY A 208 -1.11 -7.90 12.19
C GLY A 208 -1.29 -6.43 12.58
N LYS A 209 -1.16 -5.49 11.61
CA LYS A 209 -1.38 -4.05 11.84
C LYS A 209 -2.86 -3.69 11.98
N VAL A 210 -3.73 -4.64 11.67
CA VAL A 210 -5.19 -4.51 11.69
C VAL A 210 -5.77 -5.63 12.55
N TYR A 211 -6.78 -5.32 13.35
CA TYR A 211 -7.57 -6.31 14.08
C TYR A 211 -9.07 -6.08 13.80
N GLN A 212 -9.76 -7.12 13.31
CA GLN A 212 -11.07 -6.99 12.67
C GLN A 212 -10.94 -6.01 11.48
N ASN A 213 -11.60 -4.87 11.51
CA ASN A 213 -11.47 -3.78 10.53
C ASN A 213 -10.89 -2.49 11.15
N LEU A 214 -10.15 -2.61 12.25
CA LEU A 214 -9.64 -1.48 13.03
C LEU A 214 -8.12 -1.37 12.91
N MET A 215 -7.62 -0.16 12.67
CA MET A 215 -6.20 0.18 12.58
C MET A 215 -5.59 0.23 13.99
N VAL A 216 -5.20 -0.94 14.53
CA VAL A 216 -4.72 -1.07 15.92
C VAL A 216 -3.27 -0.63 16.12
N ASP A 217 -2.52 -0.39 15.04
CA ASP A 217 -1.14 0.13 15.07
C ASP A 217 -1.06 1.63 14.74
N VAL A 218 -2.19 2.34 14.69
CA VAL A 218 -2.20 3.78 14.45
C VAL A 218 -1.33 4.51 15.47
N LYS A 219 -0.41 5.37 14.99
CA LYS A 219 0.38 6.27 15.88
C LYS A 219 -0.38 7.59 16.05
N PRO A 220 -0.96 7.88 17.22
CA PRO A 220 -1.82 9.03 17.41
C PRO A 220 -1.03 10.34 17.60
N LYS A 221 -0.53 10.91 16.49
CA LYS A 221 0.27 12.16 16.47
C LYS A 221 -0.55 13.45 16.46
N ASN A 222 -1.89 13.37 16.29
CA ASN A 222 -2.76 14.54 16.29
C ASN A 222 -4.10 14.24 17.00
N ARG A 223 -4.91 15.28 17.24
CA ARG A 223 -6.19 15.19 17.96
C ARG A 223 -7.19 14.20 17.32
N LYS A 224 -7.24 14.16 15.98
CA LYS A 224 -8.10 13.23 15.23
C LYS A 224 -7.67 11.77 15.47
N LEU A 225 -6.37 11.49 15.39
CA LEU A 225 -5.83 10.14 15.60
C LEU A 225 -5.90 9.71 17.06
N LEU A 226 -5.73 10.63 18.04
CA LEU A 226 -5.96 10.36 19.47
C LEU A 226 -7.42 9.96 19.74
N ASN A 227 -8.39 10.68 19.17
CA ASN A 227 -9.80 10.31 19.31
C ASN A 227 -10.10 8.96 18.67
N ARG A 228 -9.50 8.66 17.51
CA ARG A 228 -9.63 7.35 16.86
C ARG A 228 -9.05 6.23 17.73
N ALA A 229 -7.84 6.40 18.23
CA ALA A 229 -7.18 5.43 19.13
C ALA A 229 -8.03 5.15 20.37
N LYS A 230 -8.56 6.18 21.02
CA LYS A 230 -9.47 6.05 22.15
C LYS A 230 -10.72 5.23 21.80
N ASN A 231 -11.37 5.54 20.68
CA ASN A 231 -12.56 4.82 20.24
C ASN A 231 -12.27 3.35 19.91
N ILE A 232 -11.09 3.05 19.36
CA ILE A 232 -10.65 1.67 19.12
C ILE A 232 -10.48 0.90 20.44
N VAL A 233 -9.82 1.50 21.45
CA VAL A 233 -9.69 0.89 22.78
C VAL A 233 -11.06 0.63 23.37
N MET A 234 -11.95 1.62 23.40
CA MET A 234 -13.33 1.45 23.90
C MET A 234 -14.07 0.32 23.19
N LYS A 235 -14.00 0.28 21.84
CA LYS A 235 -14.71 -0.73 21.04
C LYS A 235 -14.21 -2.15 21.28
N LEU A 236 -12.93 -2.32 21.59
CA LEU A 236 -12.30 -3.63 21.74
C LEU A 236 -12.18 -4.11 23.18
N THR A 237 -12.50 -3.29 24.18
CA THR A 237 -12.27 -3.63 25.61
C THR A 237 -13.47 -3.41 26.51
N ASP A 238 -14.56 -2.86 26.00
CA ASP A 238 -15.80 -2.51 26.72
C ASP A 238 -15.59 -1.52 27.89
N VAL A 239 -14.44 -0.82 27.97
CA VAL A 239 -14.16 0.19 29.00
C VAL A 239 -14.76 1.56 28.62
N GLY A 240 -15.04 2.39 29.63
CA GLY A 240 -15.52 3.73 29.44
C GLY A 240 -14.46 4.71 28.88
N GLU A 241 -14.92 5.90 28.45
CA GLU A 241 -14.02 6.89 27.82
C GLU A 241 -12.86 7.32 28.71
N ALA A 242 -13.12 7.53 30.01
CA ALA A 242 -12.10 7.95 30.98
C ALA A 242 -11.00 6.87 31.14
N GLU A 243 -11.40 5.61 31.22
CA GLU A 243 -10.50 4.48 31.36
C GLU A 243 -9.71 4.25 30.06
N ALA A 244 -10.36 4.33 28.89
CA ALA A 244 -9.67 4.21 27.61
C ALA A 244 -8.58 5.30 27.43
N LYS A 245 -8.87 6.54 27.84
CA LYS A 245 -7.87 7.62 27.87
C LYS A 245 -6.71 7.32 28.82
N LYS A 246 -7.02 6.74 30.01
CA LYS A 246 -6.01 6.34 30.98
C LYS A 246 -5.11 5.25 30.40
N TYR A 247 -5.68 4.15 29.89
CA TYR A 247 -4.90 3.06 29.29
C TYR A 247 -4.03 3.53 28.10
N LEU A 248 -4.54 4.41 27.25
CA LEU A 248 -3.74 4.99 26.15
C LEU A 248 -2.56 5.81 26.69
N LYS A 249 -2.80 6.65 27.71
CA LYS A 249 -1.71 7.41 28.34
C LYS A 249 -0.69 6.49 28.98
N ASP A 250 -1.13 5.49 29.75
CA ASP A 250 -0.29 4.57 30.47
C ASP A 250 0.49 3.64 29.53
N SER A 251 -0.05 3.34 28.34
CA SER A 251 0.64 2.55 27.30
C SER A 251 1.68 3.35 26.48
N GLY A 252 1.80 4.66 26.69
CA GLY A 252 2.59 5.54 25.84
C GLY A 252 1.95 5.80 24.48
N ASN A 253 0.62 5.81 24.41
CA ASN A 253 -0.19 5.93 23.20
C ASN A 253 -0.07 4.74 22.21
N ASP A 254 0.35 3.59 22.68
CA ASP A 254 0.35 2.35 21.94
C ASP A 254 -1.03 1.68 22.10
N VAL A 255 -1.80 1.64 21.01
CA VAL A 255 -3.19 1.16 21.03
C VAL A 255 -3.26 -0.34 21.35
N LYS A 256 -2.37 -1.16 20.78
CA LYS A 256 -2.34 -2.60 21.06
C LYS A 256 -2.01 -2.87 22.52
N VAL A 257 -0.98 -2.21 23.05
CA VAL A 257 -0.60 -2.35 24.46
C VAL A 257 -1.75 -1.90 25.36
N ALA A 258 -2.41 -0.77 25.06
CA ALA A 258 -3.58 -0.30 25.82
C ALA A 258 -4.73 -1.31 25.83
N ILE A 259 -5.00 -1.97 24.71
CA ILE A 259 -6.02 -3.03 24.61
C ILE A 259 -5.65 -4.23 25.48
N VAL A 260 -4.39 -4.68 25.45
CA VAL A 260 -3.92 -5.81 26.25
C VAL A 260 -3.98 -5.48 27.74
N MET A 261 -3.51 -4.28 28.15
CA MET A 261 -3.61 -3.77 29.51
C MET A 261 -5.06 -3.82 30.03
N ALA A 262 -5.99 -3.28 29.24
CA ALA A 262 -7.39 -3.24 29.63
C ALA A 262 -8.05 -4.61 29.73
N ARG A 263 -7.80 -5.51 28.75
CA ARG A 263 -8.43 -6.84 28.73
C ARG A 263 -7.89 -7.80 29.76
N LYS A 264 -6.58 -7.73 30.02
CA LYS A 264 -5.92 -8.70 30.92
C LYS A 264 -5.57 -8.10 32.28
N GLN A 265 -5.89 -6.84 32.52
CA GLN A 265 -5.58 -6.11 33.76
C GLN A 265 -4.09 -6.16 34.10
N LEU A 266 -3.24 -5.95 33.07
CA LEU A 266 -1.79 -5.97 33.17
C LEU A 266 -1.23 -4.54 33.21
N ASP A 267 -0.03 -4.37 33.77
CA ASP A 267 0.76 -3.16 33.61
C ASP A 267 1.34 -3.07 32.17
N GLN A 268 1.90 -1.90 31.84
CA GLN A 268 2.42 -1.61 30.50
C GLN A 268 3.52 -2.60 30.05
N GLU A 269 4.48 -2.90 30.93
CA GLU A 269 5.63 -3.73 30.60
C GLU A 269 5.19 -5.18 30.35
N THR A 270 4.39 -5.73 31.24
CA THR A 270 3.83 -7.08 31.11
C THR A 270 2.95 -7.21 29.88
N ALA A 271 2.10 -6.20 29.59
CA ALA A 271 1.26 -6.17 28.39
C ALA A 271 2.09 -6.13 27.09
N ARG A 272 3.17 -5.35 27.06
CA ARG A 272 4.09 -5.29 25.94
C ARG A 272 4.82 -6.60 25.72
N ASN A 273 5.34 -7.22 26.78
CA ASN A 273 6.01 -8.52 26.71
C ASN A 273 5.05 -9.62 26.25
N PHE A 274 3.81 -9.58 26.74
CA PHE A 274 2.76 -10.49 26.30
C PHE A 274 2.45 -10.34 24.82
N LEU A 275 2.32 -9.11 24.31
CA LEU A 275 2.09 -8.82 22.90
C LEU A 275 3.27 -9.26 22.01
N ASN A 276 4.51 -9.02 22.46
CA ASN A 276 5.71 -9.45 21.74
C ASN A 276 5.81 -10.97 21.64
N HIS A 277 5.45 -11.71 22.70
CA HIS A 277 5.39 -13.17 22.67
C HIS A 277 4.41 -13.70 21.62
N HIS A 278 3.39 -12.93 21.29
CA HIS A 278 2.41 -13.21 20.23
C HIS A 278 2.73 -12.50 18.91
N HIS A 279 3.99 -12.13 18.68
CA HIS A 279 4.46 -11.46 17.46
C HIS A 279 3.69 -10.17 17.11
N GLY A 280 3.11 -9.49 18.10
CA GLY A 280 2.31 -8.29 17.89
C GLY A 280 0.89 -8.51 17.37
N TYR A 281 0.41 -9.76 17.28
CA TYR A 281 -0.92 -10.08 16.77
C TYR A 281 -1.97 -10.14 17.89
N LEU A 282 -2.91 -9.21 17.90
CA LEU A 282 -4.04 -9.22 18.84
C LEU A 282 -4.95 -10.45 18.68
N SER A 283 -5.04 -11.03 17.49
CA SER A 283 -5.84 -12.23 17.23
C SER A 283 -5.34 -13.46 17.99
N LEU A 284 -4.03 -13.58 18.21
CA LEU A 284 -3.43 -14.71 18.92
C LEU A 284 -3.64 -14.64 20.44
N ILE A 285 -3.96 -13.45 20.98
CA ILE A 285 -4.18 -13.21 22.41
C ILE A 285 -5.40 -13.97 22.93
N HIS A 286 -6.39 -14.24 22.11
CA HIS A 286 -7.59 -15.01 22.50
C HIS A 286 -7.36 -16.52 22.59
N ILE A 287 -6.37 -17.06 21.85
CA ILE A 287 -6.09 -18.50 21.83
C ILE A 287 -5.37 -18.95 23.09
N SER A 288 -4.72 -18.04 23.81
CA SER A 288 -3.94 -18.32 25.03
C SER A 288 -4.70 -18.07 26.34
N GLU A 289 -6.03 -17.92 26.32
CA GLU A 289 -6.78 -17.96 27.57
C GLU A 289 -6.76 -19.40 28.11
N PRO A 290 -6.22 -19.63 29.33
CA PRO A 290 -6.40 -20.91 29.95
C PRO A 290 -7.90 -21.14 30.15
N THR A 291 -8.41 -22.23 29.59
CA THR A 291 -9.76 -22.71 29.84
C THR A 291 -9.93 -22.67 31.35
N ARG A 292 -10.79 -21.79 31.90
CA ARG A 292 -11.20 -21.89 33.29
C ARG A 292 -11.84 -23.27 33.41
N GLN A 293 -11.09 -24.21 33.96
CA GLN A 293 -11.67 -25.48 34.42
C GLN A 293 -12.80 -25.09 35.35
N ALA A 294 -14.03 -25.34 34.91
CA ALA A 294 -15.17 -25.33 35.81
C ALA A 294 -14.87 -26.36 36.89
N THR A 295 -14.51 -25.88 38.08
CA THR A 295 -14.48 -26.71 39.27
C THR A 295 -15.94 -27.04 39.59
N ILE A 296 -16.27 -28.31 39.40
CA ILE A 296 -17.54 -28.91 39.83
C ILE A 296 -17.52 -29.05 41.36
#